data_6ac84589c42f4c63d5b2567b0958971c
#
_entry.id   6ac84589c42f4c63d5b2567b0958971c
#
_cell.length_a   1.000
_cell.length_b   1.000
_cell.length_c   1.000
_cell.angle_alpha   90.00
_cell.angle_beta   90.00
_cell.angle_gamma   90.00
#
_symmetry.space_group_name_H-M   'P 1'
#
loop_
_entity.id
_entity.type
_entity.pdbx_description
1 polymer ?
#
loop_
_entity_poly.entity_id
_entity_poly.type
_entity_poly.pdbx_seq_one_letter_code
_entity_poly.pdbx_strand_id
1 'polypeptide(L)'
;MRTDKLSYNEVKHCIESFVFGVNTPSRWGTQAPFSNITLDWTVPADLADQPCIVGGKPMDFTYGDCKAEMDMVNKAFIDIMIEGDANGRGFQYPIPTYSITRDFDWSPTENNKLLFEMTAKYGTPYFSNYINSDMEPSDVRSMCCRLRLDLRELRKKSGGFFGSGESTGSIGVVTLNMPRLAYLAKDEKDFYARLDKLMDIAARSLKIKRDVITKLLDAGLYPYTKYYLGTFENHFSTIGLVGMNEAGLNAKWIRSDMTHPACQEFTKQVLDHMRERLSDYQELYGDLYNLEATPAESTSYRLAKHDVELYPDIITAAEPGGTPYYTNSSHLPVSYTEDIFEALDIQDELQTRYTSGTVFHAFLGEKLPGWEAAANLVRKIAENYKLPYYTLSPTYSVCKNHGYLTGEQFTCPTCGESAEVYSRITGYYRPVQNWNAGKTQEYKERRTYDVGHSVLRHEGPVNSERHEAQPESAPVNENGARAILFATPTCPNCRIACSYLDKAGFGYEKLMAEELSLIHI
;
A
#
# COMPACT_ATOMS: atom_id res chain seq x y z
N MET A 1 -9.41 -22.75 -18.05
CA MET A 1 -9.16 -22.21 -19.39
C MET A 1 -8.41 -23.21 -20.25
N ARG A 2 -7.13 -23.51 -19.99
CA ARG A 2 -6.31 -24.41 -20.83
C ARG A 2 -6.90 -25.82 -20.95
N THR A 3 -7.25 -26.45 -19.83
CA THR A 3 -7.88 -27.80 -19.79
C THR A 3 -9.26 -27.84 -20.42
N ASP A 4 -10.09 -26.83 -20.17
CA ASP A 4 -11.48 -26.79 -20.63
C ASP A 4 -11.63 -26.07 -21.98
N LYS A 5 -10.52 -25.56 -22.55
CA LYS A 5 -10.45 -24.85 -23.83
C LYS A 5 -11.45 -23.68 -23.94
N LEU A 6 -11.58 -22.91 -22.85
CA LEU A 6 -12.50 -21.77 -22.81
C LEU A 6 -12.05 -20.69 -23.79
N SER A 7 -12.99 -20.18 -24.55
CA SER A 7 -12.81 -19.03 -25.44
C SER A 7 -12.70 -17.72 -24.65
N TYR A 8 -12.17 -16.68 -25.28
CA TYR A 8 -12.09 -15.35 -24.69
C TYR A 8 -13.47 -14.85 -24.21
N ASN A 9 -14.52 -15.04 -25.01
CA ASN A 9 -15.87 -14.58 -24.65
C ASN A 9 -16.42 -15.30 -23.40
N GLU A 10 -16.15 -16.59 -23.24
CA GLU A 10 -16.54 -17.34 -22.04
C GLU A 10 -15.78 -16.84 -20.80
N VAL A 11 -14.47 -16.59 -20.93
CA VAL A 11 -13.66 -16.02 -19.86
C VAL A 11 -14.14 -14.61 -19.51
N LYS A 12 -14.37 -13.75 -20.51
CA LYS A 12 -14.90 -12.39 -20.31
C LYS A 12 -16.23 -12.41 -19.58
N HIS A 13 -17.16 -13.27 -19.98
CA HIS A 13 -18.46 -13.41 -19.32
C HIS A 13 -18.35 -13.86 -17.84
N CYS A 14 -17.44 -14.79 -17.55
CA CYS A 14 -17.18 -15.18 -16.15
C CYS A 14 -16.65 -14.02 -15.31
N ILE A 15 -15.70 -13.25 -15.85
CA ILE A 15 -15.12 -12.10 -15.16
C ILE A 15 -16.14 -10.97 -15.04
N GLU A 16 -16.96 -10.73 -16.05
CA GLU A 16 -18.07 -9.78 -16.01
C GLU A 16 -19.03 -10.11 -14.85
N SER A 17 -19.45 -11.36 -14.75
CA SER A 17 -20.33 -11.83 -13.68
C SER A 17 -19.68 -11.61 -12.29
N PHE A 18 -18.38 -11.85 -12.17
CA PHE A 18 -17.61 -11.59 -10.93
C PHE A 18 -17.59 -10.09 -10.60
N VAL A 19 -17.24 -9.23 -11.57
CA VAL A 19 -17.15 -7.77 -11.37
C VAL A 19 -18.50 -7.19 -10.98
N PHE A 20 -19.58 -7.56 -11.67
CA PHE A 20 -20.93 -7.14 -11.29
C PHE A 20 -21.32 -7.66 -9.90
N GLY A 21 -21.00 -8.90 -9.57
CA GLY A 21 -21.26 -9.49 -8.26
C GLY A 21 -20.63 -8.74 -7.11
N VAL A 22 -19.34 -8.36 -7.21
CA VAL A 22 -18.62 -7.60 -6.16
C VAL A 22 -19.01 -6.12 -6.09
N ASN A 23 -19.67 -5.58 -7.11
CA ASN A 23 -20.23 -4.22 -7.08
C ASN A 23 -21.70 -4.18 -6.61
N THR A 24 -22.32 -5.34 -6.38
CA THR A 24 -23.67 -5.41 -5.86
C THR A 24 -23.69 -5.24 -4.34
N PRO A 25 -24.57 -4.38 -3.78
CA PRO A 25 -24.68 -4.22 -2.33
C PRO A 25 -25.01 -5.54 -1.64
N SER A 26 -24.15 -5.96 -0.71
CA SER A 26 -24.28 -7.25 0.00
C SER A 26 -24.68 -7.12 1.46
N ARG A 27 -24.76 -5.91 2.00
CA ARG A 27 -25.05 -5.62 3.40
C ARG A 27 -26.07 -4.51 3.57
N TRP A 28 -26.55 -4.37 4.80
CA TRP A 28 -27.35 -3.25 5.27
C TRP A 28 -26.67 -1.90 4.93
N GLY A 29 -27.41 -0.99 4.34
CA GLY A 29 -26.91 0.34 4.02
C GLY A 29 -26.23 0.47 2.66
N THR A 30 -26.51 -0.40 1.70
CA THR A 30 -26.08 -0.26 0.29
C THR A 30 -24.56 -0.31 0.05
N GLN A 31 -23.79 -0.95 0.92
CA GLN A 31 -22.36 -1.11 0.72
C GLN A 31 -22.04 -2.39 -0.08
N ALA A 32 -21.31 -2.24 -1.16
CA ALA A 32 -20.67 -3.34 -1.85
C ALA A 32 -19.50 -3.89 -1.01
N PRO A 33 -19.15 -5.19 -1.14
CA PRO A 33 -17.97 -5.74 -0.48
C PRO A 33 -16.72 -5.05 -1.00
N PHE A 34 -15.92 -4.52 -0.07
CA PHE A 34 -14.66 -3.88 -0.39
C PHE A 34 -13.66 -4.96 -0.81
N SER A 35 -13.44 -5.09 -2.10
CA SER A 35 -12.61 -6.15 -2.68
C SER A 35 -11.44 -5.57 -3.47
N ASN A 36 -10.33 -6.30 -3.46
CA ASN A 36 -9.10 -5.99 -4.17
C ASN A 36 -8.61 -7.24 -4.90
N ILE A 37 -7.96 -7.05 -6.02
CA ILE A 37 -7.32 -8.11 -6.80
C ILE A 37 -5.92 -7.67 -7.19
N THR A 38 -4.92 -8.53 -6.94
CA THR A 38 -3.56 -8.33 -7.44
C THR A 38 -3.39 -9.14 -8.71
N LEU A 39 -2.96 -8.48 -9.76
CA LEU A 39 -2.79 -9.06 -11.09
C LEU A 39 -1.30 -8.99 -11.47
N ASP A 40 -0.75 -10.14 -11.78
CA ASP A 40 0.62 -10.25 -12.27
C ASP A 40 0.66 -10.04 -13.78
N TRP A 41 1.68 -9.30 -14.24
CA TRP A 41 1.94 -9.06 -15.66
C TRP A 41 2.93 -10.06 -16.23
N THR A 42 3.84 -10.53 -15.39
CA THR A 42 4.77 -11.61 -15.63
C THR A 42 4.49 -12.75 -14.67
N VAL A 43 4.76 -13.98 -15.07
CA VAL A 43 4.57 -15.12 -14.16
C VAL A 43 5.63 -15.02 -13.06
N PRO A 44 5.24 -15.04 -11.76
CA PRO A 44 6.19 -14.98 -10.67
C PRO A 44 7.23 -16.09 -10.75
N ALA A 45 8.51 -15.73 -10.56
CA ALA A 45 9.62 -16.66 -10.73
C ALA A 45 9.55 -17.88 -9.78
N ASP A 46 8.99 -17.69 -8.59
CA ASP A 46 8.77 -18.75 -7.59
C ASP A 46 7.68 -19.75 -7.99
N LEU A 47 6.81 -19.40 -8.93
CA LEU A 47 5.73 -20.24 -9.44
C LEU A 47 6.00 -20.79 -10.84
N ALA A 48 6.85 -20.13 -11.63
CA ALA A 48 7.00 -20.39 -13.06
C ALA A 48 7.25 -21.87 -13.37
N ASP A 49 8.12 -22.53 -12.63
CA ASP A 49 8.50 -23.93 -12.84
C ASP A 49 7.61 -24.93 -12.06
N GLN A 50 6.62 -24.43 -11.31
CA GLN A 50 5.73 -25.31 -10.54
C GLN A 50 4.61 -25.86 -11.43
N PRO A 51 4.22 -27.14 -11.25
CA PRO A 51 3.08 -27.70 -11.96
C PRO A 51 1.78 -27.00 -11.54
N CYS A 52 0.96 -26.66 -12.53
CA CYS A 52 -0.37 -26.12 -12.28
C CYS A 52 -1.25 -27.13 -11.52
N ILE A 53 -2.05 -26.62 -10.58
CA ILE A 53 -3.02 -27.44 -9.83
C ILE A 53 -4.41 -27.21 -10.42
N VAL A 54 -5.02 -28.28 -10.96
CA VAL A 54 -6.39 -28.23 -11.49
C VAL A 54 -7.22 -29.31 -10.80
N GLY A 55 -8.31 -28.89 -10.14
CA GLY A 55 -9.16 -29.82 -9.38
C GLY A 55 -8.41 -30.56 -8.28
N GLY A 56 -7.42 -29.92 -7.66
CA GLY A 56 -6.58 -30.50 -6.61
C GLY A 56 -5.50 -31.47 -7.11
N LYS A 57 -5.28 -31.59 -8.43
CA LYS A 57 -4.28 -32.48 -9.03
C LYS A 57 -3.20 -31.67 -9.76
N PRO A 58 -1.91 -32.02 -9.58
CA PRO A 58 -0.85 -31.44 -10.39
C PRO A 58 -0.99 -31.87 -11.85
N MET A 59 -0.77 -30.92 -12.76
CA MET A 59 -0.82 -31.12 -14.20
C MET A 59 0.58 -31.35 -14.77
N ASP A 60 0.65 -31.73 -16.03
CA ASP A 60 1.88 -31.92 -16.82
C ASP A 60 2.44 -30.61 -17.41
N PHE A 61 1.83 -29.47 -17.12
CA PHE A 61 2.26 -28.13 -17.50
C PHE A 61 2.44 -27.23 -16.27
N THR A 62 3.30 -26.22 -16.39
CA THR A 62 3.67 -25.31 -15.30
C THR A 62 2.87 -24.01 -15.36
N TYR A 63 2.98 -23.20 -14.31
CA TYR A 63 2.39 -21.85 -14.33
C TYR A 63 3.08 -20.97 -15.39
N GLY A 64 4.38 -21.17 -15.66
CA GLY A 64 5.10 -20.49 -16.74
C GLY A 64 4.51 -20.73 -18.12
N ASP A 65 4.01 -21.95 -18.36
CA ASP A 65 3.33 -22.31 -19.62
C ASP A 65 1.97 -21.61 -19.81
N CYS A 66 1.40 -21.00 -18.76
CA CYS A 66 0.06 -20.42 -18.77
C CYS A 66 0.05 -18.90 -19.00
N LYS A 67 1.11 -18.33 -19.57
CA LYS A 67 1.19 -16.88 -19.87
C LYS A 67 0.04 -16.40 -20.76
N ALA A 68 -0.33 -17.16 -21.78
CA ALA A 68 -1.42 -16.81 -22.68
C ALA A 68 -2.80 -16.75 -21.97
N GLU A 69 -3.02 -17.67 -21.04
CA GLU A 69 -4.25 -17.68 -20.23
C GLU A 69 -4.26 -16.52 -19.21
N MET A 70 -3.11 -16.17 -18.65
CA MET A 70 -2.95 -14.99 -17.78
C MET A 70 -3.25 -13.71 -18.56
N ASP A 71 -2.71 -13.56 -19.77
CA ASP A 71 -2.98 -12.42 -20.65
C ASP A 71 -4.46 -12.31 -21.03
N MET A 72 -5.11 -13.44 -21.26
CA MET A 72 -6.55 -13.50 -21.54
C MET A 72 -7.39 -13.01 -20.36
N VAL A 73 -7.05 -13.40 -19.14
CA VAL A 73 -7.73 -12.92 -17.91
C VAL A 73 -7.50 -11.42 -17.71
N ASN A 74 -6.27 -10.96 -17.85
CA ASN A 74 -5.93 -9.54 -17.74
C ASN A 74 -6.71 -8.70 -18.75
N LYS A 75 -6.72 -9.12 -20.03
CA LYS A 75 -7.47 -8.45 -21.09
C LYS A 75 -8.96 -8.38 -20.77
N ALA A 76 -9.57 -9.51 -20.42
CA ALA A 76 -11.00 -9.58 -20.14
C ALA A 76 -11.39 -8.68 -18.95
N PHE A 77 -10.57 -8.68 -17.89
CA PHE A 77 -10.78 -7.81 -16.73
C PHE A 77 -10.69 -6.33 -17.11
N ILE A 78 -9.66 -5.94 -17.84
CA ILE A 78 -9.43 -4.54 -18.23
C ILE A 78 -10.55 -4.06 -19.18
N ASP A 79 -10.93 -4.86 -20.16
CA ASP A 79 -12.03 -4.52 -21.08
C ASP A 79 -13.32 -4.19 -20.32
N ILE A 80 -13.70 -5.01 -19.32
CA ILE A 80 -14.89 -4.78 -18.50
C ILE A 80 -14.75 -3.49 -17.66
N MET A 81 -13.57 -3.24 -17.07
CA MET A 81 -13.33 -2.04 -16.28
C MET A 81 -13.35 -0.76 -17.12
N ILE A 82 -12.94 -0.81 -18.40
CA ILE A 82 -13.00 0.32 -19.35
C ILE A 82 -14.41 0.55 -19.85
N GLU A 83 -15.16 -0.51 -20.12
CA GLU A 83 -16.56 -0.45 -20.57
C GLU A 83 -17.44 0.20 -19.51
N GLY A 84 -17.24 -0.15 -18.24
CA GLY A 84 -18.04 0.33 -17.12
C GLY A 84 -19.45 -0.28 -17.11
N ASP A 85 -20.32 0.32 -16.28
CA ASP A 85 -21.73 -0.09 -16.21
C ASP A 85 -22.57 0.47 -17.37
N ALA A 86 -23.83 0.06 -17.46
CA ALA A 86 -24.77 0.49 -18.49
C ALA A 86 -25.04 2.02 -18.50
N ASN A 87 -24.64 2.75 -17.45
CA ASN A 87 -24.77 4.19 -17.35
C ASN A 87 -23.43 4.94 -17.62
N GLY A 88 -22.38 4.22 -18.04
CA GLY A 88 -21.05 4.77 -18.29
C GLY A 88 -20.25 5.08 -17.01
N ARG A 89 -20.66 4.52 -15.84
CA ARG A 89 -19.88 4.60 -14.60
C ARG A 89 -18.81 3.54 -14.59
N GLY A 90 -17.58 3.91 -14.24
CA GLY A 90 -16.52 2.94 -13.96
C GLY A 90 -16.86 2.08 -12.74
N PHE A 91 -16.53 0.79 -12.79
CA PHE A 91 -16.62 -0.10 -11.64
C PHE A 91 -15.61 0.32 -10.57
N GLN A 92 -16.03 0.27 -9.30
CA GLN A 92 -15.17 0.60 -8.16
C GLN A 92 -14.41 -0.64 -7.64
N TYR A 93 -14.98 -1.82 -7.81
CA TYR A 93 -14.48 -3.08 -7.30
C TYR A 93 -14.42 -4.16 -8.38
N PRO A 94 -13.51 -5.14 -8.24
CA PRO A 94 -12.40 -5.14 -7.29
C PRO A 94 -11.37 -4.06 -7.67
N ILE A 95 -10.71 -3.47 -6.66
CA ILE A 95 -9.62 -2.52 -6.89
C ILE A 95 -8.43 -3.30 -7.44
N PRO A 96 -7.96 -3.05 -8.68
CA PRO A 96 -6.85 -3.78 -9.25
C PRO A 96 -5.51 -3.20 -8.83
N THR A 97 -4.58 -4.09 -8.48
CA THR A 97 -3.17 -3.77 -8.28
C THR A 97 -2.34 -4.53 -9.31
N TYR A 98 -1.45 -3.83 -9.99
CA TYR A 98 -0.50 -4.42 -10.93
C TYR A 98 0.91 -4.33 -10.40
N SER A 99 1.64 -5.44 -10.47
CA SER A 99 3.04 -5.54 -10.05
C SER A 99 3.95 -5.01 -11.17
N ILE A 100 4.71 -3.95 -10.88
CA ILE A 100 5.74 -3.41 -11.77
C ILE A 100 7.08 -3.99 -11.34
N THR A 101 7.51 -5.01 -12.04
CA THR A 101 8.76 -5.74 -11.82
C THR A 101 9.85 -5.29 -12.80
N ARG A 102 11.11 -5.69 -12.55
CA ARG A 102 12.24 -5.33 -13.43
C ARG A 102 12.10 -5.89 -14.84
N ASP A 103 11.38 -6.99 -14.98
CA ASP A 103 11.07 -7.69 -16.24
C ASP A 103 9.72 -7.28 -16.84
N PHE A 104 9.10 -6.19 -16.33
CA PHE A 104 7.85 -5.69 -16.88
C PHE A 104 8.04 -5.27 -18.34
N ASP A 105 7.25 -5.88 -19.24
CA ASP A 105 7.29 -5.57 -20.67
C ASP A 105 6.57 -4.22 -20.94
N TRP A 106 7.33 -3.19 -21.26
CA TRP A 106 6.83 -1.86 -21.62
C TRP A 106 6.50 -1.70 -23.11
N SER A 107 6.65 -2.77 -23.91
CA SER A 107 6.34 -2.73 -25.34
C SER A 107 4.86 -2.47 -25.60
N PRO A 108 4.47 -1.93 -26.77
CA PRO A 108 3.08 -1.55 -27.07
C PRO A 108 2.21 -2.76 -27.42
N THR A 109 2.19 -3.78 -26.55
CA THR A 109 1.28 -4.92 -26.66
C THR A 109 -0.17 -4.47 -26.52
N GLU A 110 -1.12 -5.29 -26.97
CA GLU A 110 -2.56 -4.98 -26.80
C GLU A 110 -2.92 -4.79 -25.32
N ASN A 111 -2.44 -5.69 -24.46
CA ASN A 111 -2.72 -5.62 -23.03
C ASN A 111 -2.10 -4.39 -22.37
N ASN A 112 -0.88 -3.98 -22.75
CA ASN A 112 -0.26 -2.77 -22.24
C ASN A 112 -1.07 -1.52 -22.63
N LYS A 113 -1.49 -1.43 -23.89
CA LYS A 113 -2.34 -0.32 -24.34
C LYS A 113 -3.64 -0.25 -23.53
N LEU A 114 -4.30 -1.38 -23.31
CA LEU A 114 -5.54 -1.45 -22.53
C LEU A 114 -5.30 -1.07 -21.06
N LEU A 115 -4.26 -1.60 -20.41
CA LEU A 115 -3.93 -1.26 -19.03
C LEU A 115 -3.72 0.26 -18.85
N PHE A 116 -2.94 0.85 -19.71
CA PHE A 116 -2.64 2.27 -19.61
C PHE A 116 -3.77 3.17 -20.12
N GLU A 117 -4.64 2.69 -21.01
CA GLU A 117 -5.89 3.38 -21.36
C GLU A 117 -6.87 3.42 -20.17
N MET A 118 -7.05 2.30 -19.46
CA MET A 118 -7.81 2.25 -18.22
C MET A 118 -7.22 3.20 -17.17
N THR A 119 -5.91 3.25 -17.06
CA THR A 119 -5.19 4.14 -16.14
C THR A 119 -5.40 5.61 -16.52
N ALA A 120 -5.28 5.96 -17.80
CA ALA A 120 -5.44 7.32 -18.31
C ALA A 120 -6.88 7.85 -18.13
N LYS A 121 -7.88 6.99 -18.35
CA LYS A 121 -9.29 7.36 -18.35
C LYS A 121 -9.90 7.42 -16.96
N TYR A 122 -9.75 6.36 -16.18
CA TYR A 122 -10.41 6.20 -14.88
C TYR A 122 -9.46 6.22 -13.69
N GLY A 123 -8.15 5.98 -13.91
CA GLY A 123 -7.18 5.88 -12.82
C GLY A 123 -7.48 4.75 -11.84
N THR A 124 -8.18 3.71 -12.28
CA THR A 124 -8.61 2.60 -11.43
C THR A 124 -7.42 1.82 -10.84
N PRO A 125 -6.36 1.50 -11.63
CA PRO A 125 -5.26 0.68 -11.15
C PRO A 125 -4.40 1.36 -10.10
N TYR A 126 -3.89 0.51 -9.19
CA TYR A 126 -2.72 0.79 -8.38
C TYR A 126 -1.51 0.04 -8.92
N PHE A 127 -0.33 0.58 -8.69
CA PHE A 127 0.93 0.01 -9.11
C PHE A 127 1.80 -0.28 -7.89
N SER A 128 2.20 -1.54 -7.73
CA SER A 128 3.21 -1.96 -6.76
C SER A 128 4.58 -1.91 -7.44
N ASN A 129 5.49 -1.11 -6.89
CA ASN A 129 6.83 -0.92 -7.43
C ASN A 129 7.82 -1.92 -6.83
N TYR A 130 8.38 -2.79 -7.66
CA TYR A 130 9.43 -3.75 -7.30
C TYR A 130 10.74 -3.47 -8.04
N ILE A 131 10.84 -2.39 -8.82
CA ILE A 131 12.07 -2.05 -9.56
C ILE A 131 13.15 -1.55 -8.58
N ASN A 132 12.79 -0.59 -7.74
CA ASN A 132 13.70 0.05 -6.77
C ASN A 132 13.33 -0.26 -5.31
N SER A 133 12.45 -1.21 -5.10
CA SER A 133 12.08 -1.69 -3.77
C SER A 133 13.05 -2.77 -3.29
N ASP A 134 13.29 -2.83 -1.99
CA ASP A 134 13.97 -3.92 -1.30
C ASP A 134 13.07 -5.17 -1.09
N MET A 135 11.87 -5.16 -1.66
CA MET A 135 10.86 -6.20 -1.52
C MET A 135 10.63 -6.92 -2.83
N GLU A 136 10.40 -8.22 -2.74
CA GLU A 136 10.00 -9.06 -3.85
C GLU A 136 8.46 -9.16 -3.94
N PRO A 137 7.89 -9.43 -5.14
CA PRO A 137 6.44 -9.62 -5.30
C PRO A 137 5.82 -10.64 -4.34
N SER A 138 6.58 -11.66 -3.97
CA SER A 138 6.18 -12.68 -2.99
C SER A 138 6.11 -12.17 -1.55
N ASP A 139 6.76 -11.02 -1.22
CA ASP A 139 6.78 -10.44 0.13
C ASP A 139 5.56 -9.56 0.44
N VAL A 140 4.73 -9.31 -0.56
CA VAL A 140 3.67 -8.32 -0.45
C VAL A 140 2.34 -8.89 -0.92
N ARG A 141 1.28 -8.54 -0.20
CA ARG A 141 -0.09 -8.72 -0.67
C ARG A 141 -0.83 -7.40 -0.53
N SER A 142 -1.58 -7.03 -1.54
CA SER A 142 -2.49 -5.90 -1.45
C SER A 142 -3.69 -6.28 -0.61
N MET A 143 -4.07 -5.42 0.32
CA MET A 143 -5.24 -5.60 1.17
C MET A 143 -6.07 -4.32 1.19
N CYS A 144 -7.38 -4.44 0.99
CA CYS A 144 -8.32 -3.33 0.96
C CYS A 144 -7.89 -2.16 0.06
N CYS A 145 -8.41 -0.98 0.33
CA CYS A 145 -8.25 0.20 -0.51
C CYS A 145 -6.89 0.88 -0.47
N ARG A 146 -5.79 0.21 -0.13
CA ARG A 146 -4.42 0.80 -0.12
C ARG A 146 -3.43 0.09 0.79
N LEU A 147 -3.78 -1.03 1.37
CA LEU A 147 -2.91 -1.69 2.31
C LEU A 147 -1.98 -2.64 1.55
N ARG A 148 -0.77 -2.18 1.30
CA ARG A 148 0.36 -3.06 1.09
C ARG A 148 0.75 -3.60 2.47
N LEU A 149 0.71 -4.90 2.65
CA LEU A 149 1.24 -5.56 3.84
C LEU A 149 2.66 -6.04 3.54
N ASP A 150 3.59 -5.59 4.34
CA ASP A 150 4.94 -6.15 4.37
C ASP A 150 4.93 -7.47 5.14
N LEU A 151 5.13 -8.56 4.42
CA LEU A 151 5.08 -9.92 4.98
C LEU A 151 6.45 -10.41 5.46
N ARG A 152 7.51 -9.59 5.40
CA ARG A 152 8.86 -10.01 5.83
C ARG A 152 8.88 -10.44 7.29
N GLU A 153 8.16 -9.75 8.17
CA GLU A 153 8.06 -10.14 9.58
C GLU A 153 7.31 -11.48 9.76
N LEU A 154 6.28 -11.71 8.95
CA LEU A 154 5.56 -12.98 8.96
C LEU A 154 6.46 -14.13 8.50
N ARG A 155 7.26 -13.92 7.47
CA ARG A 155 8.24 -14.90 6.98
C ARG A 155 9.32 -15.20 8.00
N LYS A 156 9.82 -14.21 8.73
CA LYS A 156 10.76 -14.41 9.84
C LYS A 156 10.16 -15.32 10.92
N LYS A 157 8.89 -15.05 11.31
CA LYS A 157 8.17 -15.84 12.31
C LYS A 157 7.91 -17.29 11.85
N SER A 158 7.63 -17.52 10.57
CA SER A 158 7.31 -18.84 10.01
C SER A 158 8.53 -19.62 9.51
N GLY A 159 9.74 -19.07 9.64
CA GLY A 159 10.98 -19.74 9.17
C GLY A 159 11.07 -19.88 7.65
N GLY A 160 10.37 -19.02 6.89
CA GLY A 160 10.43 -19.01 5.42
C GLY A 160 9.62 -20.12 4.74
N PHE A 161 8.69 -20.76 5.43
CA PHE A 161 7.85 -21.79 4.84
C PHE A 161 6.94 -21.23 3.74
N PHE A 162 6.84 -21.98 2.65
CA PHE A 162 5.94 -21.72 1.53
C PHE A 162 4.50 -21.57 2.03
N GLY A 163 3.78 -20.52 1.59
CA GLY A 163 2.41 -20.24 2.05
C GLY A 163 2.30 -19.36 3.29
N SER A 164 3.41 -18.92 3.90
CA SER A 164 3.40 -18.07 5.10
C SER A 164 2.73 -16.69 4.90
N GLY A 165 2.57 -16.24 3.65
CA GLY A 165 1.87 -15.00 3.30
C GLY A 165 0.37 -15.15 3.08
N GLU A 166 -0.18 -16.36 3.14
CA GLU A 166 -1.61 -16.61 2.97
C GLU A 166 -2.40 -16.33 4.25
N SER A 167 -3.69 -16.04 4.08
CA SER A 167 -4.63 -15.81 5.18
C SER A 167 -4.20 -14.68 6.14
N THR A 168 -3.55 -13.64 5.60
CA THR A 168 -3.17 -12.45 6.37
C THR A 168 -4.30 -11.43 6.42
N GLY A 169 -4.24 -10.52 7.39
CA GLY A 169 -5.21 -9.47 7.55
C GLY A 169 -4.85 -8.50 8.66
N SER A 170 -5.81 -7.71 9.11
CA SER A 170 -5.66 -6.81 10.27
C SER A 170 -6.72 -7.13 11.32
N ILE A 171 -6.28 -7.20 12.58
CA ILE A 171 -7.16 -7.30 13.75
C ILE A 171 -7.93 -6.00 13.96
N GLY A 172 -7.29 -4.90 13.64
CA GLY A 172 -7.84 -3.56 13.76
C GLY A 172 -6.75 -2.51 13.72
N VAL A 173 -7.18 -1.26 13.53
CA VAL A 173 -6.31 -0.10 13.40
C VAL A 173 -6.59 0.88 14.53
N VAL A 174 -5.53 1.41 15.15
CA VAL A 174 -5.58 2.57 16.04
C VAL A 174 -4.79 3.69 15.38
N THR A 175 -5.45 4.82 15.12
CA THR A 175 -4.83 5.99 14.49
C THR A 175 -4.50 7.05 15.54
N LEU A 176 -3.24 7.48 15.59
CA LEU A 176 -2.74 8.50 16.50
C LEU A 176 -2.93 9.89 15.91
N ASN A 177 -3.42 10.82 16.76
CA ASN A 177 -3.59 12.23 16.42
C ASN A 177 -2.28 12.99 16.69
N MET A 178 -1.45 13.11 15.68
CA MET A 178 -0.12 13.72 15.80
C MET A 178 -0.16 15.24 16.00
N PRO A 179 -1.06 16.01 15.35
CA PRO A 179 -1.20 17.45 15.60
C PRO A 179 -1.49 17.80 17.06
N ARG A 180 -2.48 17.13 17.69
CA ARG A 180 -2.80 17.34 19.11
C ARG A 180 -1.61 16.99 20.01
N LEU A 181 -0.91 15.91 19.69
CA LEU A 181 0.23 15.45 20.46
C LEU A 181 1.37 16.49 20.43
N ALA A 182 1.68 17.02 19.25
CA ALA A 182 2.67 18.08 19.06
C ALA A 182 2.25 19.41 19.70
N TYR A 183 0.98 19.80 19.59
CA TYR A 183 0.43 21.00 20.22
C TYR A 183 0.58 21.00 21.74
N LEU A 184 0.27 19.85 22.38
CA LEU A 184 0.32 19.68 23.83
C LEU A 184 1.75 19.49 24.38
N ALA A 185 2.69 19.08 23.55
CA ALA A 185 4.06 18.87 23.96
C ALA A 185 4.78 20.21 24.26
N LYS A 186 5.61 20.20 25.30
CA LYS A 186 6.43 21.36 25.68
C LYS A 186 7.65 21.48 24.77
N ASP A 187 8.25 20.35 24.48
CA ASP A 187 9.45 20.15 23.69
C ASP A 187 9.42 18.77 23.03
N GLU A 188 10.46 18.47 22.27
CA GLU A 188 10.60 17.20 21.55
C GLU A 188 10.64 15.99 22.50
N LYS A 189 11.30 16.10 23.65
CA LYS A 189 11.36 15.02 24.65
C LYS A 189 9.99 14.71 25.23
N ASP A 190 9.21 15.74 25.56
CA ASP A 190 7.82 15.57 26.06
C ASP A 190 6.92 14.98 24.96
N PHE A 191 7.17 15.32 23.67
CA PHE A 191 6.46 14.72 22.54
C PHE A 191 6.65 13.21 22.48
N TYR A 192 7.89 12.73 22.50
CA TYR A 192 8.17 11.29 22.46
C TYR A 192 7.64 10.56 23.70
N ALA A 193 7.73 11.15 24.89
CA ALA A 193 7.16 10.56 26.10
C ALA A 193 5.62 10.40 26.02
N ARG A 194 4.93 11.35 25.39
CA ARG A 194 3.50 11.27 25.12
C ARG A 194 3.18 10.26 24.02
N LEU A 195 3.98 10.22 22.97
CA LEU A 195 3.85 9.26 21.87
C LEU A 195 3.97 7.83 22.39
N ASP A 196 5.00 7.53 23.16
CA ASP A 196 5.19 6.21 23.77
C ASP A 196 3.99 5.77 24.61
N LYS A 197 3.49 6.67 25.45
CA LYS A 197 2.30 6.39 26.27
C LYS A 197 1.07 6.07 25.43
N LEU A 198 0.86 6.80 24.33
CA LEU A 198 -0.28 6.54 23.43
C LEU A 198 -0.08 5.22 22.66
N MET A 199 1.15 4.93 22.23
CA MET A 199 1.48 3.66 21.57
C MET A 199 1.27 2.47 22.50
N ASP A 200 1.66 2.56 23.77
CA ASP A 200 1.43 1.51 24.79
C ASP A 200 -0.07 1.24 24.98
N ILE A 201 -0.88 2.30 25.04
CA ILE A 201 -2.34 2.18 25.13
C ILE A 201 -2.91 1.54 23.86
N ALA A 202 -2.45 1.95 22.69
CA ALA A 202 -2.89 1.41 21.41
C ALA A 202 -2.53 -0.09 21.28
N ALA A 203 -1.30 -0.45 21.58
CA ALA A 203 -0.82 -1.83 21.51
C ALA A 203 -1.60 -2.73 22.46
N ARG A 204 -1.81 -2.29 23.71
CA ARG A 204 -2.62 -3.01 24.69
C ARG A 204 -4.08 -3.16 24.26
N SER A 205 -4.67 -2.10 23.70
CA SER A 205 -6.04 -2.14 23.18
C SER A 205 -6.19 -3.17 22.06
N LEU A 206 -5.23 -3.21 21.13
CA LEU A 206 -5.21 -4.18 20.04
C LEU A 206 -5.00 -5.61 20.55
N LYS A 207 -4.16 -5.81 21.57
CA LYS A 207 -4.00 -7.12 22.21
C LYS A 207 -5.32 -7.62 22.83
N ILE A 208 -6.00 -6.77 23.59
CA ILE A 208 -7.31 -7.10 24.18
C ILE A 208 -8.32 -7.44 23.09
N LYS A 209 -8.35 -6.64 22.01
CA LYS A 209 -9.23 -6.88 20.87
C LYS A 209 -8.95 -8.24 20.23
N ARG A 210 -7.66 -8.56 19.99
CA ARG A 210 -7.23 -9.86 19.44
C ARG A 210 -7.73 -11.02 20.30
N ASP A 211 -7.52 -10.95 21.62
CA ASP A 211 -7.93 -12.00 22.54
C ASP A 211 -9.44 -12.21 22.54
N VAL A 212 -10.22 -11.11 22.48
CA VAL A 212 -11.69 -11.19 22.43
C VAL A 212 -12.16 -11.82 21.12
N ILE A 213 -11.68 -11.35 19.96
CA ILE A 213 -12.17 -11.88 18.67
C ILE A 213 -11.69 -13.32 18.44
N THR A 214 -10.54 -13.72 18.97
CA THR A 214 -10.08 -15.11 18.92
C THR A 214 -11.02 -16.02 19.71
N LYS A 215 -11.40 -15.63 20.94
CA LYS A 215 -12.42 -16.38 21.73
C LYS A 215 -13.76 -16.50 20.98
N LEU A 216 -14.18 -15.44 20.29
CA LEU A 216 -15.42 -15.45 19.51
C LEU A 216 -15.30 -16.35 18.27
N LEU A 217 -14.14 -16.37 17.60
CA LEU A 217 -13.84 -17.29 16.50
C LEU A 217 -13.91 -18.75 16.96
N ASP A 218 -13.29 -19.07 18.10
CA ASP A 218 -13.29 -20.41 18.69
C ASP A 218 -14.69 -20.86 19.08
N ALA A 219 -15.50 -19.93 19.59
CA ALA A 219 -16.90 -20.15 19.93
C ALA A 219 -17.82 -20.29 18.69
N GLY A 220 -17.28 -20.17 17.46
CA GLY A 220 -18.03 -20.32 16.21
C GLY A 220 -18.88 -19.12 15.79
N LEU A 221 -18.68 -17.95 16.42
CA LEU A 221 -19.43 -16.72 16.08
C LEU A 221 -18.97 -16.04 14.79
N TYR A 222 -17.84 -16.49 14.23
CA TYR A 222 -17.34 -16.08 12.93
C TYR A 222 -17.22 -17.29 11.97
N PRO A 223 -18.33 -17.89 11.52
CA PRO A 223 -18.29 -19.16 10.78
C PRO A 223 -17.56 -19.03 9.44
N TYR A 224 -17.76 -17.95 8.70
CA TYR A 224 -17.05 -17.71 7.43
C TYR A 224 -15.56 -17.45 7.64
N THR A 225 -15.22 -16.62 8.62
CA THR A 225 -13.81 -16.36 8.96
C THR A 225 -13.09 -17.63 9.38
N LYS A 226 -13.75 -18.46 10.21
CA LYS A 226 -13.19 -19.74 10.63
C LYS A 226 -12.99 -20.71 9.46
N TYR A 227 -13.94 -20.74 8.53
CA TYR A 227 -13.88 -21.60 7.36
C TYR A 227 -12.76 -21.20 6.39
N TYR A 228 -12.62 -19.89 6.08
CA TYR A 228 -11.69 -19.41 5.07
C TYR A 228 -10.31 -19.06 5.62
N LEU A 229 -10.20 -18.56 6.84
CA LEU A 229 -8.93 -18.10 7.42
C LEU A 229 -8.39 -19.04 8.52
N GLY A 230 -9.24 -19.79 9.17
CA GLY A 230 -8.86 -20.71 10.25
C GLY A 230 -8.53 -20.01 11.56
N THR A 231 -7.50 -19.16 11.57
CA THR A 231 -6.98 -18.45 12.75
C THR A 231 -6.70 -16.97 12.45
N PHE A 232 -6.36 -16.18 13.49
CA PHE A 232 -5.89 -14.81 13.36
C PHE A 232 -4.38 -14.67 13.58
N GLU A 233 -3.61 -15.75 13.58
CA GLU A 233 -2.17 -15.73 13.88
C GLU A 233 -1.37 -14.89 12.89
N ASN A 234 -1.76 -14.92 11.62
CA ASN A 234 -1.13 -14.14 10.53
C ASN A 234 -1.72 -12.74 10.37
N HIS A 235 -2.56 -12.28 11.30
CA HIS A 235 -3.17 -10.94 11.21
C HIS A 235 -2.37 -9.92 12.02
N PHE A 236 -2.23 -8.73 11.46
CA PHE A 236 -1.49 -7.63 12.09
C PHE A 236 -2.38 -6.83 13.05
N SER A 237 -1.79 -6.39 14.16
CA SER A 237 -2.27 -5.32 15.01
C SER A 237 -1.69 -4.02 14.48
N THR A 238 -2.53 -3.12 13.99
CA THR A 238 -2.07 -1.97 13.19
C THR A 238 -2.13 -0.69 14.02
N ILE A 239 -1.01 0.04 14.09
CA ILE A 239 -0.96 1.39 14.64
C ILE A 239 -0.62 2.34 13.50
N GLY A 240 -1.46 3.36 13.31
CA GLY A 240 -1.28 4.36 12.28
C GLY A 240 -1.28 5.76 12.83
N LEU A 241 -1.13 6.75 11.96
CA LEU A 241 -1.06 8.15 12.33
C LEU A 241 -1.74 9.06 11.29
N VAL A 242 -2.09 10.27 11.72
CA VAL A 242 -2.66 11.31 10.87
C VAL A 242 -2.06 12.67 11.24
N GLY A 243 -1.84 13.54 10.23
CA GLY A 243 -1.52 14.94 10.43
C GLY A 243 -0.06 15.24 10.78
N MET A 244 0.92 14.52 10.23
CA MET A 244 2.32 14.88 10.47
C MET A 244 2.69 16.26 9.96
N ASN A 245 2.06 16.70 8.87
CA ASN A 245 2.20 18.07 8.38
C ASN A 245 1.82 19.10 9.45
N GLU A 246 0.63 18.95 10.04
CA GLU A 246 0.15 19.84 11.08
C GLU A 246 0.86 19.61 12.43
N ALA A 247 1.40 18.43 12.66
CA ALA A 247 2.26 18.17 13.81
C ALA A 247 3.52 19.04 13.76
N GLY A 248 4.17 19.18 12.60
CA GLY A 248 5.30 20.09 12.41
C GLY A 248 4.94 21.55 12.68
N LEU A 249 3.80 22.01 12.18
CA LEU A 249 3.28 23.36 12.40
C LEU A 249 2.98 23.65 13.88
N ASN A 250 2.40 22.70 14.60
CA ASN A 250 2.03 22.83 16.02
C ASN A 250 3.20 22.59 16.98
N ALA A 251 4.26 21.87 16.56
CA ALA A 251 5.43 21.62 17.36
C ALA A 251 6.22 22.92 17.61
N LYS A 252 6.34 23.32 18.88
CA LYS A 252 6.97 24.60 19.28
C LYS A 252 8.45 24.69 18.89
N TRP A 253 9.11 23.55 18.68
CA TRP A 253 10.52 23.42 18.31
C TRP A 253 10.74 23.24 16.81
N ILE A 254 9.67 23.07 16.00
CA ILE A 254 9.73 22.92 14.53
C ILE A 254 9.12 24.14 13.83
N ARG A 255 7.83 24.39 14.05
CA ARG A 255 7.07 25.53 13.47
C ARG A 255 7.16 25.62 11.95
N SER A 256 7.20 24.47 11.28
CA SER A 256 7.19 24.38 9.83
C SER A 256 6.36 23.19 9.35
N ASP A 257 5.91 23.26 8.12
CA ASP A 257 5.11 22.23 7.46
C ASP A 257 6.00 21.17 6.77
N MET A 258 5.38 20.19 6.12
CA MET A 258 6.05 19.07 5.45
C MET A 258 6.90 19.49 4.24
N THR A 259 6.74 20.70 3.72
CA THR A 259 7.57 21.21 2.62
C THR A 259 8.97 21.60 3.09
N HIS A 260 9.15 21.79 4.40
CA HIS A 260 10.42 22.22 4.99
C HIS A 260 11.25 21.04 5.52
N PRO A 261 12.58 21.00 5.25
CA PRO A 261 13.46 19.91 5.68
C PRO A 261 13.39 19.57 7.18
N ALA A 262 13.20 20.56 8.05
CA ALA A 262 13.10 20.33 9.50
C ALA A 262 11.86 19.47 9.87
N CYS A 263 10.72 19.69 9.22
CA CYS A 263 9.53 18.87 9.43
C CYS A 263 9.68 17.47 8.81
N GLN A 264 10.32 17.38 7.65
CA GLN A 264 10.61 16.10 7.00
C GLN A 264 11.51 15.24 7.89
N GLU A 265 12.59 15.81 8.42
CA GLU A 265 13.51 15.10 9.31
C GLU A 265 12.84 14.67 10.63
N PHE A 266 12.09 15.56 11.25
CA PHE A 266 11.27 15.24 12.43
C PHE A 266 10.31 14.07 12.12
N THR A 267 9.65 14.10 10.96
CA THR A 267 8.73 13.02 10.56
C THR A 267 9.44 11.69 10.37
N LYS A 268 10.62 11.68 9.74
CA LYS A 268 11.44 10.48 9.59
C LYS A 268 11.78 9.87 10.95
N GLN A 269 12.28 10.68 11.88
CA GLN A 269 12.64 10.25 13.22
C GLN A 269 11.41 9.70 13.99
N VAL A 270 10.25 10.32 13.85
CA VAL A 270 9.01 9.84 14.47
C VAL A 270 8.60 8.48 13.90
N LEU A 271 8.65 8.31 12.57
CA LEU A 271 8.30 7.04 11.94
C LEU A 271 9.27 5.91 12.33
N ASP A 272 10.57 6.19 12.37
CA ASP A 272 11.60 5.23 12.77
C ASP A 272 11.42 4.84 14.25
N HIS A 273 11.20 5.80 15.15
CA HIS A 273 10.87 5.54 16.56
C HIS A 273 9.62 4.68 16.73
N MET A 274 8.55 4.99 15.99
CA MET A 274 7.33 4.18 16.04
C MET A 274 7.58 2.74 15.58
N ARG A 275 8.42 2.53 14.56
CA ARG A 275 8.78 1.17 14.10
C ARG A 275 9.55 0.39 15.16
N GLU A 276 10.50 1.01 15.84
CA GLU A 276 11.23 0.41 16.96
C GLU A 276 10.25 -0.02 18.07
N ARG A 277 9.33 0.86 18.47
CA ARG A 277 8.31 0.53 19.47
C ARG A 277 7.40 -0.63 19.04
N LEU A 278 7.07 -0.73 17.75
CA LEU A 278 6.27 -1.86 17.24
C LEU A 278 7.04 -3.18 17.36
N SER A 279 8.35 -3.18 17.16
CA SER A 279 9.20 -4.36 17.38
C SER A 279 9.19 -4.79 18.86
N ASP A 280 9.27 -3.84 19.80
CA ASP A 280 9.12 -4.12 21.24
C ASP A 280 7.77 -4.79 21.55
N TYR A 281 6.68 -4.33 20.94
CA TYR A 281 5.36 -4.93 21.16
C TYR A 281 5.24 -6.33 20.54
N GLN A 282 5.91 -6.59 19.43
CA GLN A 282 5.98 -7.94 18.84
C GLN A 282 6.69 -8.91 19.79
N GLU A 283 7.78 -8.49 20.41
CA GLU A 283 8.49 -9.27 21.43
C GLU A 283 7.63 -9.47 22.69
N LEU A 284 6.99 -8.41 23.18
CA LEU A 284 6.21 -8.43 24.41
C LEU A 284 4.95 -9.31 24.31
N TYR A 285 4.22 -9.23 23.20
CA TYR A 285 2.92 -9.89 23.05
C TYR A 285 2.95 -11.15 22.18
N GLY A 286 4.01 -11.37 21.41
CA GLY A 286 4.14 -12.48 20.47
C GLY A 286 3.23 -12.36 19.23
N ASP A 287 2.61 -11.20 19.03
CA ASP A 287 1.69 -10.92 17.93
C ASP A 287 2.39 -10.06 16.85
N LEU A 288 1.83 -10.04 15.64
CA LEU A 288 2.32 -9.19 14.56
C LEU A 288 1.81 -7.76 14.73
N TYR A 289 2.70 -6.78 14.59
CA TYR A 289 2.39 -5.35 14.59
C TYR A 289 2.93 -4.68 13.33
N ASN A 290 2.23 -3.69 12.81
CA ASN A 290 2.70 -2.88 11.69
C ASN A 290 2.36 -1.40 11.83
N LEU A 291 3.12 -0.54 11.11
CA LEU A 291 2.94 0.89 11.04
C LEU A 291 2.18 1.26 9.77
N GLU A 292 1.04 1.94 9.93
CA GLU A 292 0.18 2.30 8.82
C GLU A 292 0.22 3.79 8.50
N ALA A 293 0.37 4.10 7.22
CA ALA A 293 -0.03 5.41 6.71
C ALA A 293 -1.56 5.46 6.64
N THR A 294 -2.21 5.85 7.74
CA THR A 294 -3.67 5.72 7.87
C THR A 294 -4.41 6.49 6.78
N PRO A 295 -5.30 5.84 6.05
CA PRO A 295 -6.17 6.47 5.07
C PRO A 295 -7.32 7.19 5.76
N ALA A 296 -7.05 8.36 6.31
CA ALA A 296 -8.00 9.09 7.15
C ALA A 296 -9.04 9.85 6.32
N GLU A 297 -10.25 9.34 6.21
CA GLU A 297 -11.39 10.04 5.62
C GLU A 297 -12.15 10.87 6.66
N SER A 298 -13.06 10.20 7.38
CA SER A 298 -13.83 10.86 8.45
C SER A 298 -12.96 11.18 9.66
N THR A 299 -11.92 10.40 9.93
CA THR A 299 -11.02 10.57 11.07
C THR A 299 -10.27 11.89 10.99
N SER A 300 -9.75 12.28 9.81
CA SER A 300 -9.04 13.54 9.61
C SER A 300 -9.91 14.75 9.93
N TYR A 301 -11.16 14.75 9.48
CA TYR A 301 -12.13 15.80 9.77
C TYR A 301 -12.58 15.79 11.24
N ARG A 302 -12.97 14.63 11.76
CA ARG A 302 -13.50 14.49 13.10
C ARG A 302 -12.48 14.91 14.18
N LEU A 303 -11.23 14.46 14.04
CA LEU A 303 -10.17 14.82 14.99
C LEU A 303 -9.87 16.32 14.94
N ALA A 304 -9.72 16.90 13.75
CA ALA A 304 -9.48 18.33 13.59
C ALA A 304 -10.62 19.19 14.16
N LYS A 305 -11.87 18.79 13.89
CA LYS A 305 -13.05 19.48 14.44
C LYS A 305 -13.04 19.49 15.96
N HIS A 306 -12.83 18.35 16.60
CA HIS A 306 -12.76 18.28 18.06
C HIS A 306 -11.56 19.05 18.64
N ASP A 307 -10.43 19.05 17.92
CA ASP A 307 -9.25 19.77 18.36
C ASP A 307 -9.46 21.28 18.33
N VAL A 308 -10.07 21.83 17.30
CA VAL A 308 -10.40 23.25 17.21
C VAL A 308 -11.40 23.68 18.29
N GLU A 309 -12.37 22.80 18.64
CA GLU A 309 -13.31 23.05 19.74
C GLU A 309 -12.61 23.12 21.10
N LEU A 310 -11.59 22.30 21.33
CA LEU A 310 -10.85 22.22 22.60
C LEU A 310 -9.66 23.20 22.67
N TYR A 311 -9.04 23.46 21.53
CA TYR A 311 -7.82 24.25 21.37
C TYR A 311 -7.99 25.21 20.20
N PRO A 312 -8.61 26.38 20.37
CA PRO A 312 -8.98 27.29 19.27
C PRO A 312 -7.81 27.81 18.43
N ASP A 313 -6.58 27.73 18.94
CA ASP A 313 -5.35 28.16 18.30
C ASP A 313 -4.54 26.99 17.69
N ILE A 314 -5.08 25.76 17.71
CA ILE A 314 -4.44 24.63 17.04
C ILE A 314 -4.49 24.81 15.52
N ILE A 315 -3.37 24.56 14.87
CA ILE A 315 -3.25 24.70 13.41
C ILE A 315 -3.77 23.43 12.74
N THR A 316 -4.68 23.60 11.77
CA THR A 316 -5.22 22.55 10.92
C THR A 316 -4.75 22.75 9.47
N ALA A 317 -5.03 21.80 8.57
CA ALA A 317 -4.65 21.91 7.16
C ALA A 317 -5.47 22.94 6.39
N ALA A 318 -6.72 23.19 6.82
CA ALA A 318 -7.62 24.12 6.13
C ALA A 318 -7.10 25.56 6.18
N GLU A 319 -7.33 26.28 5.09
CA GLU A 319 -7.11 27.73 5.06
C GLU A 319 -7.98 28.45 6.13
N PRO A 320 -7.58 29.67 6.56
CA PRO A 320 -8.33 30.42 7.55
C PRO A 320 -9.81 30.59 7.19
N GLY A 321 -10.70 30.12 8.09
CA GLY A 321 -12.16 30.14 7.88
C GLY A 321 -12.71 28.93 7.13
N GLY A 322 -11.88 28.01 6.66
CA GLY A 322 -12.29 26.75 6.06
C GLY A 322 -12.73 25.70 7.09
N THR A 323 -13.35 24.62 6.61
CA THR A 323 -13.71 23.49 7.46
C THR A 323 -12.45 22.74 7.89
N PRO A 324 -12.20 22.54 9.21
CA PRO A 324 -10.96 21.97 9.70
C PRO A 324 -10.80 20.51 9.28
N TYR A 325 -9.61 20.14 8.85
CA TYR A 325 -9.19 18.77 8.61
C TYR A 325 -7.68 18.63 8.84
N TYR A 326 -7.20 17.40 8.96
CA TYR A 326 -5.77 17.07 9.02
C TYR A 326 -5.34 16.35 7.76
N THR A 327 -4.12 16.62 7.32
CA THR A 327 -3.49 15.90 6.20
C THR A 327 -3.35 14.41 6.53
N ASN A 328 -3.56 13.55 5.54
CA ASN A 328 -3.38 12.11 5.73
C ASN A 328 -1.92 11.79 6.08
N SER A 329 -1.73 10.94 7.10
CA SER A 329 -0.44 10.40 7.52
C SER A 329 0.71 11.44 7.47
N SER A 330 1.72 11.23 6.63
CA SER A 330 2.87 12.14 6.39
C SER A 330 2.86 12.74 4.99
N HIS A 331 1.69 12.84 4.36
CA HIS A 331 1.58 13.46 3.05
C HIS A 331 1.85 14.96 3.08
N LEU A 332 2.21 15.51 1.92
CA LEU A 332 2.29 16.95 1.69
C LEU A 332 0.90 17.59 1.78
N PRO A 333 0.83 18.90 2.12
CA PRO A 333 -0.39 19.67 1.92
C PRO A 333 -0.88 19.56 0.49
N VAL A 334 -2.18 19.32 0.30
CA VAL A 334 -2.78 19.10 -1.03
C VAL A 334 -2.70 20.33 -1.94
N SER A 335 -2.41 21.50 -1.36
CA SER A 335 -2.26 22.79 -2.06
C SER A 335 -0.80 23.14 -2.41
N TYR A 336 0.17 22.26 -2.15
CA TYR A 336 1.59 22.63 -2.20
C TYR A 336 2.08 22.86 -3.62
N THR A 337 2.01 21.88 -4.52
CA THR A 337 2.63 21.96 -5.85
C THR A 337 1.78 21.31 -6.93
N GLU A 338 1.98 21.76 -8.16
CA GLU A 338 1.45 21.15 -9.39
C GLU A 338 2.49 20.27 -10.10
N ASP A 339 3.75 20.25 -9.62
CA ASP A 339 4.82 19.38 -10.13
C ASP A 339 4.82 18.05 -9.36
N ILE A 340 4.46 16.97 -10.07
CA ILE A 340 4.38 15.63 -9.48
C ILE A 340 5.75 15.12 -9.00
N PHE A 341 6.84 15.46 -9.72
CA PHE A 341 8.17 14.97 -9.35
C PHE A 341 8.72 15.72 -8.14
N GLU A 342 8.44 17.02 -7.99
CA GLU A 342 8.75 17.77 -6.78
C GLU A 342 8.04 17.16 -5.54
N ALA A 343 6.78 16.77 -5.69
CA ALA A 343 6.05 16.10 -4.62
C ALA A 343 6.64 14.71 -4.30
N LEU A 344 7.02 13.94 -5.31
CA LEU A 344 7.63 12.63 -5.15
C LEU A 344 9.01 12.70 -4.50
N ASP A 345 9.84 13.70 -4.84
CA ASP A 345 11.16 13.92 -4.24
C ASP A 345 11.09 14.06 -2.71
N ILE A 346 10.03 14.70 -2.20
CA ILE A 346 9.78 14.83 -0.75
C ILE A 346 9.18 13.56 -0.17
N GLN A 347 8.24 12.94 -0.88
CA GLN A 347 7.46 11.82 -0.33
C GLN A 347 8.19 10.47 -0.35
N ASP A 348 9.17 10.30 -1.23
CA ASP A 348 9.81 9.00 -1.44
C ASP A 348 10.40 8.41 -0.15
N GLU A 349 11.20 9.18 0.57
CA GLU A 349 11.81 8.73 1.83
C GLU A 349 10.81 8.57 2.98
N LEU A 350 9.72 9.34 2.99
CA LEU A 350 8.70 9.26 4.03
C LEU A 350 7.83 8.02 3.84
N GLN A 351 7.42 7.76 2.62
CA GLN A 351 6.51 6.65 2.30
C GLN A 351 7.16 5.28 2.44
N THR A 352 8.47 5.18 2.25
CA THR A 352 9.23 3.93 2.42
C THR A 352 9.39 3.49 3.89
N ARG A 353 9.14 4.38 4.86
CA ARG A 353 9.22 4.06 6.29
C ARG A 353 8.01 3.34 6.85
N TYR A 354 6.89 3.35 6.14
CA TYR A 354 5.70 2.61 6.54
C TYR A 354 5.80 1.13 6.17
N THR A 355 5.23 0.28 7.00
CA THR A 355 5.09 -1.16 6.72
C THR A 355 3.69 -1.53 6.23
N SER A 356 2.77 -0.55 6.18
CA SER A 356 1.40 -0.72 5.72
C SER A 356 0.76 0.61 5.29
N GLY A 357 -0.24 0.54 4.44
CA GLY A 357 -1.13 1.66 4.12
C GLY A 357 -0.55 2.80 3.31
N THR A 358 0.73 2.73 2.94
CA THR A 358 1.38 3.77 2.17
C THR A 358 0.94 3.76 0.72
N VAL A 359 0.61 4.92 0.18
CA VAL A 359 0.28 5.12 -1.23
C VAL A 359 0.49 6.58 -1.62
N PHE A 360 1.04 6.79 -2.80
CA PHE A 360 1.08 8.10 -3.43
C PHE A 360 -0.06 8.25 -4.44
N HIS A 361 -0.92 9.23 -4.25
CA HIS A 361 -2.01 9.57 -5.16
C HIS A 361 -1.59 10.73 -6.06
N ALA A 362 -1.34 10.45 -7.34
CA ALA A 362 -1.14 11.50 -8.33
C ALA A 362 -2.51 12.05 -8.77
N PHE A 363 -3.00 13.08 -8.09
CA PHE A 363 -4.26 13.72 -8.44
C PHE A 363 -4.12 14.54 -9.71
N LEU A 364 -4.86 14.15 -10.76
CA LEU A 364 -4.87 14.82 -12.06
C LEU A 364 -6.21 15.55 -12.24
N GLY A 365 -6.17 16.73 -12.85
CA GLY A 365 -7.39 17.53 -13.10
C GLY A 365 -8.33 16.88 -14.11
N GLU A 366 -7.78 16.11 -15.05
CA GLU A 366 -8.49 15.42 -16.11
C GLU A 366 -7.77 14.13 -16.53
N LYS A 367 -8.33 13.41 -17.49
CA LYS A 367 -7.68 12.23 -18.05
C LYS A 367 -6.39 12.59 -18.79
N LEU A 368 -5.43 11.69 -18.77
CA LEU A 368 -4.21 11.83 -19.59
C LEU A 368 -4.54 11.73 -21.09
N PRO A 369 -3.70 12.34 -21.96
CA PRO A 369 -3.95 12.38 -23.42
C PRO A 369 -4.10 11.00 -24.08
N GLY A 370 -3.45 9.97 -23.54
CA GLY A 370 -3.49 8.63 -24.08
C GLY A 370 -2.76 7.63 -23.20
N TRP A 371 -2.78 6.38 -23.61
CA TRP A 371 -2.13 5.30 -22.91
C TRP A 371 -0.60 5.48 -22.80
N GLU A 372 0.05 6.09 -23.82
CA GLU A 372 1.48 6.35 -23.83
C GLU A 372 1.88 7.31 -22.69
N ALA A 373 1.09 8.36 -22.49
CA ALA A 373 1.36 9.32 -21.41
C ALA A 373 1.25 8.65 -20.03
N ALA A 374 0.24 7.80 -19.84
CA ALA A 374 0.07 7.03 -18.61
C ALA A 374 1.21 6.03 -18.41
N ALA A 375 1.57 5.26 -19.45
CA ALA A 375 2.68 4.30 -19.39
C ALA A 375 4.01 4.97 -19.05
N ASN A 376 4.32 6.09 -19.71
CA ASN A 376 5.54 6.84 -19.46
C ASN A 376 5.59 7.41 -18.04
N LEU A 377 4.49 7.92 -17.51
CA LEU A 377 4.46 8.45 -16.16
C LEU A 377 4.62 7.34 -15.12
N VAL A 378 3.88 6.23 -15.27
CA VAL A 378 4.01 5.05 -14.39
C VAL A 378 5.44 4.53 -14.41
N ARG A 379 6.05 4.41 -15.59
CA ARG A 379 7.43 3.96 -15.77
C ARG A 379 8.43 4.89 -15.10
N LYS A 380 8.32 6.21 -15.34
CA LYS A 380 9.21 7.22 -14.73
C LYS A 380 9.15 7.16 -13.20
N ILE A 381 7.96 7.00 -12.62
CA ILE A 381 7.83 6.85 -11.16
C ILE A 381 8.51 5.57 -10.71
N ALA A 382 8.24 4.43 -11.36
CA ALA A 382 8.79 3.15 -10.96
C ALA A 382 10.33 3.08 -11.05
N GLU A 383 10.91 3.66 -12.10
CA GLU A 383 12.36 3.62 -12.36
C GLU A 383 13.16 4.63 -11.51
N ASN A 384 12.54 5.72 -11.03
CA ASN A 384 13.25 6.82 -10.36
C ASN A 384 12.96 6.96 -8.87
N TYR A 385 11.99 6.23 -8.33
CA TYR A 385 11.60 6.32 -6.92
C TYR A 385 11.54 4.94 -6.25
N LYS A 386 11.83 4.92 -4.95
CA LYS A 386 11.68 3.73 -4.07
C LYS A 386 10.24 3.56 -3.58
N LEU A 387 9.40 4.54 -3.86
CA LEU A 387 7.99 4.57 -3.47
C LEU A 387 7.30 3.24 -3.80
N PRO A 388 6.79 2.53 -2.80
CA PRO A 388 6.36 1.14 -3.00
C PRO A 388 5.00 0.99 -3.69
N TYR A 389 4.14 2.03 -3.60
CA TYR A 389 2.76 1.91 -4.06
C TYR A 389 2.19 3.27 -4.47
N TYR A 390 1.63 3.35 -5.66
CA TYR A 390 1.11 4.60 -6.21
C TYR A 390 -0.01 4.38 -7.22
N THR A 391 -0.75 5.43 -7.52
CA THR A 391 -1.81 5.43 -8.53
C THR A 391 -1.94 6.79 -9.19
N LEU A 392 -2.31 6.81 -10.46
CA LEU A 392 -2.73 8.01 -11.17
C LEU A 392 -4.22 8.21 -10.94
N SER A 393 -4.65 9.40 -10.57
CA SER A 393 -6.01 9.67 -10.10
C SER A 393 -6.63 10.84 -10.87
N PRO A 394 -7.06 10.63 -12.14
CA PRO A 394 -7.77 11.64 -12.92
C PRO A 394 -9.13 11.94 -12.28
N THR A 395 -9.58 13.20 -12.43
CA THR A 395 -10.95 13.58 -12.14
C THR A 395 -11.80 13.40 -13.38
N TYR A 396 -12.99 12.84 -13.23
CA TYR A 396 -13.97 12.70 -14.31
C TYR A 396 -15.39 12.91 -13.79
N SER A 397 -16.32 13.14 -14.68
CA SER A 397 -17.74 13.30 -14.32
C SER A 397 -18.62 12.34 -15.10
N VAL A 398 -19.82 12.08 -14.58
CA VAL A 398 -20.80 11.21 -15.22
C VAL A 398 -22.15 11.91 -15.29
N CYS A 399 -22.63 12.13 -16.48
CA CYS A 399 -24.00 12.57 -16.73
C CYS A 399 -24.93 11.37 -16.87
N LYS A 400 -26.08 11.39 -16.23
CA LYS A 400 -27.08 10.33 -16.32
C LYS A 400 -27.52 10.03 -17.77
N ASN A 401 -27.55 11.07 -18.63
CA ASN A 401 -28.05 10.97 -20.00
C ASN A 401 -26.92 10.76 -21.04
N HIS A 402 -25.69 11.24 -20.74
CA HIS A 402 -24.57 11.27 -21.70
C HIS A 402 -23.36 10.45 -21.26
N GLY A 403 -23.42 9.80 -20.08
CA GLY A 403 -22.33 8.98 -19.56
C GLY A 403 -21.10 9.80 -19.16
N TYR A 404 -19.92 9.28 -19.47
CA TYR A 404 -18.61 9.82 -19.09
C TYR A 404 -18.33 11.22 -19.67
N LEU A 405 -17.85 12.12 -18.82
CA LEU A 405 -17.37 13.46 -19.15
C LEU A 405 -15.96 13.65 -18.61
N THR A 406 -15.07 14.27 -19.39
CA THR A 406 -13.70 14.53 -18.98
C THR A 406 -13.64 15.66 -17.95
N GLY A 407 -12.82 15.50 -16.90
CA GLY A 407 -12.56 16.53 -15.90
C GLY A 407 -13.75 16.79 -14.97
N GLU A 408 -13.67 17.91 -14.24
CA GLU A 408 -14.68 18.35 -13.29
C GLU A 408 -15.82 19.08 -14.00
N GLN A 409 -16.99 18.43 -14.08
CA GLN A 409 -18.20 18.95 -14.71
C GLN A 409 -19.41 18.72 -13.79
N PHE A 410 -19.75 19.69 -12.94
CA PHE A 410 -20.95 19.61 -12.08
C PHE A 410 -22.26 19.72 -12.88
N THR A 411 -22.17 20.27 -14.08
CA THR A 411 -23.29 20.40 -15.02
C THR A 411 -22.86 19.83 -16.36
N CYS A 412 -23.70 19.00 -16.96
CA CYS A 412 -23.41 18.40 -18.26
C CYS A 412 -23.41 19.49 -19.36
N PRO A 413 -22.30 19.65 -20.12
CA PRO A 413 -22.23 20.66 -21.17
C PRO A 413 -23.19 20.40 -22.33
N THR A 414 -23.71 19.18 -22.47
CA THR A 414 -24.60 18.81 -23.57
C THR A 414 -26.08 19.04 -23.24
N CYS A 415 -26.54 18.68 -22.04
CA CYS A 415 -27.98 18.76 -21.68
C CYS A 415 -28.28 19.72 -20.54
N GLY A 416 -27.29 20.32 -19.88
CA GLY A 416 -27.47 21.22 -18.76
C GLY A 416 -27.90 20.55 -17.44
N GLU A 417 -28.07 19.23 -17.42
CA GLU A 417 -28.44 18.48 -16.21
C GLU A 417 -27.23 18.34 -15.26
N SER A 418 -27.52 18.12 -13.99
CA SER A 418 -26.52 17.85 -12.98
C SER A 418 -25.73 16.57 -13.30
N ALA A 419 -24.41 16.64 -13.16
CA ALA A 419 -23.50 15.50 -13.31
C ALA A 419 -22.80 15.17 -11.99
N GLU A 420 -22.50 13.90 -11.78
CA GLU A 420 -21.72 13.42 -10.65
C GLU A 420 -20.23 13.58 -10.94
N VAL A 421 -19.51 14.32 -10.12
CA VAL A 421 -18.05 14.50 -10.22
C VAL A 421 -17.36 13.43 -9.40
N TYR A 422 -16.55 12.61 -10.04
CA TYR A 422 -15.80 11.54 -9.40
C TYR A 422 -14.35 11.92 -9.21
N SER A 423 -13.89 11.87 -7.98
CA SER A 423 -12.48 11.96 -7.62
C SER A 423 -12.18 10.94 -6.52
N ARG A 424 -10.91 10.60 -6.37
CA ARG A 424 -10.47 9.66 -5.33
C ARG A 424 -10.46 10.35 -3.98
N ILE A 425 -11.32 9.89 -3.07
CA ILE A 425 -11.44 10.50 -1.73
C ILE A 425 -10.18 10.24 -0.89
N THR A 426 -9.79 9.00 -0.78
CA THR A 426 -8.51 8.55 -0.22
C THR A 426 -8.02 7.23 -0.85
N GLY A 427 -8.84 6.28 -1.19
CA GLY A 427 -8.44 5.00 -1.77
C GLY A 427 -9.36 4.48 -2.85
N TYR A 428 -10.52 5.08 -2.97
CA TYR A 428 -11.52 4.71 -3.95
C TYR A 428 -12.22 5.96 -4.48
N TYR A 429 -12.80 5.84 -5.66
CA TYR A 429 -13.57 6.91 -6.28
C TYR A 429 -14.95 7.02 -5.65
N ARG A 430 -15.39 8.25 -5.43
CA ARG A 430 -16.74 8.55 -4.94
C ARG A 430 -17.16 9.92 -5.48
N PRO A 431 -18.46 10.12 -5.78
CA PRO A 431 -18.94 11.46 -6.12
C PRO A 431 -18.58 12.47 -5.03
N VAL A 432 -17.92 13.57 -5.43
CA VAL A 432 -17.45 14.62 -4.51
C VAL A 432 -18.60 15.21 -3.71
N GLN A 433 -19.79 15.26 -4.31
CA GLN A 433 -21.03 15.72 -3.66
C GLN A 433 -21.43 14.90 -2.42
N ASN A 434 -20.88 13.67 -2.29
CA ASN A 434 -21.18 12.75 -1.19
C ASN A 434 -20.07 12.67 -0.13
N TRP A 435 -19.09 13.59 -0.18
CA TRP A 435 -17.98 13.60 0.78
C TRP A 435 -18.38 14.31 2.08
N ASN A 436 -17.68 13.99 3.18
CA ASN A 436 -17.83 14.75 4.40
C ASN A 436 -17.24 16.16 4.27
N ALA A 437 -17.66 17.10 5.13
CA ALA A 437 -17.29 18.51 5.02
C ALA A 437 -15.77 18.77 5.00
N GLY A 438 -14.98 18.03 5.79
CA GLY A 438 -13.52 18.16 5.80
C GLY A 438 -12.88 17.69 4.50
N LYS A 439 -13.36 16.57 3.95
CA LYS A 439 -12.87 16.07 2.66
C LYS A 439 -13.32 16.93 1.48
N THR A 440 -14.50 17.55 1.58
CA THR A 440 -14.96 18.56 0.61
C THR A 440 -14.06 19.80 0.65
N GLN A 441 -13.62 20.22 1.85
CA GLN A 441 -12.67 21.33 1.99
C GLN A 441 -11.31 20.97 1.40
N GLU A 442 -10.78 19.79 1.73
CA GLU A 442 -9.53 19.28 1.13
C GLU A 442 -9.60 19.27 -0.41
N TYR A 443 -10.73 18.82 -0.97
CA TYR A 443 -10.92 18.80 -2.42
C TYR A 443 -10.87 20.19 -3.06
N LYS A 444 -11.47 21.19 -2.41
CA LYS A 444 -11.44 22.59 -2.89
C LYS A 444 -10.03 23.19 -2.87
N GLU A 445 -9.21 22.79 -1.91
CA GLU A 445 -7.83 23.25 -1.74
C GLU A 445 -6.81 22.42 -2.54
N ARG A 446 -7.26 21.30 -3.11
CA ARG A 446 -6.39 20.36 -3.84
C ARG A 446 -5.89 20.97 -5.14
N ARG A 447 -4.57 21.10 -5.27
CA ARG A 447 -3.92 21.32 -6.55
C ARG A 447 -3.76 20.00 -7.29
N THR A 448 -4.10 20.00 -8.56
CA THR A 448 -3.89 18.83 -9.42
C THR A 448 -2.55 18.93 -10.10
N TYR A 449 -1.87 17.80 -10.26
CA TYR A 449 -0.57 17.76 -10.90
C TYR A 449 -0.70 18.01 -12.41
N ASP A 450 0.14 18.90 -12.93
CA ASP A 450 0.31 19.16 -14.36
C ASP A 450 1.48 18.32 -14.89
N VAL A 451 1.16 17.17 -15.47
CA VAL A 451 2.18 16.23 -15.98
C VAL A 451 2.99 16.82 -17.11
N GLY A 452 2.39 17.75 -17.92
CA GLY A 452 3.05 18.38 -19.06
C GLY A 452 4.15 19.37 -18.64
N HIS A 453 4.02 19.97 -17.47
CA HIS A 453 4.98 20.94 -16.93
C HIS A 453 5.83 20.37 -15.78
N SER A 454 5.57 19.14 -15.36
CA SER A 454 6.36 18.47 -14.30
C SER A 454 7.74 18.05 -14.82
N VAL A 455 8.79 18.32 -14.02
CA VAL A 455 10.18 18.12 -14.43
C VAL A 455 10.89 17.14 -13.50
N LEU A 456 11.26 15.97 -14.04
CA LEU A 456 12.13 15.01 -13.33
C LEU A 456 13.58 15.56 -13.36
N ARG A 457 14.15 15.82 -12.17
CA ARG A 457 15.45 16.50 -12.01
C ARG A 457 16.61 15.54 -11.75
N HIS A 458 16.36 14.25 -11.64
CA HIS A 458 17.36 13.21 -11.39
C HIS A 458 17.04 11.95 -12.19
N GLU A 459 18.06 11.11 -12.37
CA GLU A 459 17.92 9.75 -12.93
C GLU A 459 18.18 8.74 -11.83
N GLY A 460 17.26 7.78 -11.66
CA GLY A 460 17.28 6.80 -10.58
C GLY A 460 16.88 7.39 -9.21
N PRO A 461 16.70 6.54 -8.17
CA PRO A 461 16.25 6.96 -6.86
C PRO A 461 17.18 7.97 -6.20
N VAL A 462 16.65 9.07 -5.67
CA VAL A 462 17.38 10.04 -4.85
C VAL A 462 17.90 9.29 -3.62
N ASN A 463 19.15 9.52 -3.24
CA ASN A 463 19.84 8.79 -2.15
C ASN A 463 19.92 7.26 -2.38
N SER A 464 20.06 6.82 -3.62
CA SER A 464 20.79 5.60 -3.83
C SER A 464 22.26 5.86 -3.40
N GLU A 465 22.55 5.89 -2.07
CA GLU A 465 23.73 5.14 -1.71
C GLU A 465 23.46 3.78 -2.34
N ARG A 466 24.11 3.58 -3.46
CA ARG A 466 24.31 2.24 -3.96
C ARG A 466 25.02 1.48 -2.84
N HIS A 467 24.26 0.87 -1.94
CA HIS A 467 24.52 -0.50 -1.70
C HIS A 467 24.18 -1.18 -3.05
N GLU A 468 24.98 -0.92 -4.11
CA GLU A 468 25.48 -2.07 -4.82
C GLU A 468 25.91 -2.98 -3.67
N ALA A 469 25.10 -3.98 -3.42
CA ALA A 469 25.66 -5.26 -3.06
C ALA A 469 26.52 -5.63 -4.27
N GLN A 470 27.68 -4.97 -4.42
CA GLN A 470 28.86 -5.76 -4.65
C GLN A 470 28.68 -6.82 -3.57
N PRO A 471 28.73 -8.13 -3.92
CA PRO A 471 28.98 -9.09 -2.91
C PRO A 471 30.22 -8.49 -2.22
N GLU A 472 30.02 -7.78 -1.09
CA GLU A 472 31.10 -7.57 -0.16
C GLU A 472 31.56 -8.98 0.02
N SER A 473 32.72 -9.23 -0.50
CA SER A 473 33.44 -10.44 -0.19
C SER A 473 33.39 -10.48 1.31
N ALA A 474 32.53 -11.32 1.86
CA ALA A 474 32.37 -11.45 3.30
C ALA A 474 33.76 -11.47 3.85
N PRO A 475 34.11 -10.67 4.86
CA PRO A 475 35.47 -10.52 5.30
C PRO A 475 36.03 -11.93 5.46
N VAL A 476 36.98 -12.26 4.61
CA VAL A 476 37.64 -13.58 4.62
C VAL A 476 38.34 -13.56 5.97
N ASN A 477 37.90 -14.39 6.91
CA ASN A 477 38.61 -14.54 8.16
C ASN A 477 40.01 -15.13 7.88
N GLU A 478 40.90 -15.08 8.85
CA GLU A 478 42.27 -15.58 8.72
C GLU A 478 42.36 -17.05 8.26
N ASN A 479 41.26 -17.82 8.31
CA ASN A 479 41.14 -19.21 7.91
C ASN A 479 40.54 -19.40 6.51
N GLY A 480 40.24 -18.32 5.76
CA GLY A 480 39.74 -18.39 4.39
C GLY A 480 38.25 -18.73 4.27
N ALA A 481 37.50 -18.79 5.38
CA ALA A 481 36.04 -18.99 5.35
C ALA A 481 35.32 -17.73 4.86
N ARG A 482 34.33 -17.92 3.98
CA ARG A 482 33.57 -16.84 3.37
C ARG A 482 32.26 -16.53 4.09
N ALA A 483 31.89 -17.33 5.08
CA ALA A 483 30.71 -17.12 5.90
C ALA A 483 30.90 -17.75 7.27
N ILE A 484 30.22 -17.22 8.29
CA ILE A 484 30.16 -17.78 9.64
C ILE A 484 28.70 -18.24 9.88
N LEU A 485 28.53 -19.52 10.19
CA LEU A 485 27.23 -20.09 10.52
C LEU A 485 27.13 -20.34 12.02
N PHE A 486 26.28 -19.58 12.71
CA PHE A 486 25.95 -19.84 14.10
C PHE A 486 24.93 -20.98 14.19
N ALA A 487 25.27 -22.04 14.89
CA ALA A 487 24.44 -23.24 14.97
C ALA A 487 24.26 -23.71 16.42
N THR A 488 23.14 -24.39 16.69
CA THR A 488 22.94 -25.15 17.94
C THR A 488 22.89 -26.64 17.66
N PRO A 489 23.32 -27.51 18.59
CA PRO A 489 23.37 -28.96 18.36
C PRO A 489 22.00 -29.58 18.04
N THR A 490 20.95 -28.98 18.57
CA THR A 490 19.58 -29.50 18.51
C THR A 490 18.73 -28.90 17.39
N CYS A 491 19.24 -27.89 16.67
CA CYS A 491 18.48 -27.18 15.63
C CYS A 491 18.45 -27.98 14.30
N PRO A 492 17.27 -28.46 13.86
CA PRO A 492 17.15 -29.16 12.58
C PRO A 492 17.52 -28.29 11.37
N ASN A 493 17.18 -27.00 11.44
CA ASN A 493 17.42 -26.02 10.36
C ASN A 493 18.92 -25.75 10.18
N CYS A 494 19.70 -25.76 11.28
CA CYS A 494 21.14 -25.62 11.21
C CYS A 494 21.79 -26.81 10.46
N ARG A 495 21.28 -28.03 10.64
CA ARG A 495 21.75 -29.22 9.90
C ARG A 495 21.44 -29.12 8.41
N ILE A 496 20.23 -28.64 8.08
CA ILE A 496 19.80 -28.41 6.70
C ILE A 496 20.67 -27.36 6.04
N ALA A 497 20.92 -26.22 6.71
CA ALA A 497 21.77 -25.15 6.22
C ALA A 497 23.21 -25.63 5.98
N CYS A 498 23.81 -26.36 6.94
CA CYS A 498 25.10 -27.00 6.74
C CYS A 498 25.12 -27.90 5.49
N SER A 499 24.13 -28.80 5.38
CA SER A 499 24.05 -29.72 4.24
C SER A 499 23.90 -28.99 2.89
N TYR A 500 23.23 -27.86 2.87
CA TYR A 500 23.05 -27.03 1.66
C TYR A 500 24.35 -26.33 1.27
N LEU A 501 25.04 -25.73 2.23
CA LEU A 501 26.31 -25.05 2.02
C LEU A 501 27.41 -26.05 1.61
N ASP A 502 27.44 -27.23 2.24
CA ASP A 502 28.36 -28.32 1.88
C ASP A 502 28.14 -28.82 0.44
N LYS A 503 26.87 -29.02 0.03
CA LYS A 503 26.51 -29.41 -1.33
C LYS A 503 26.82 -28.33 -2.37
N ALA A 504 26.68 -27.05 -1.97
CA ALA A 504 27.01 -25.92 -2.86
C ALA A 504 28.52 -25.65 -2.95
N GLY A 505 29.35 -26.36 -2.19
CA GLY A 505 30.79 -26.11 -2.12
C GLY A 505 31.16 -24.77 -1.49
N PHE A 506 30.28 -24.23 -0.66
CA PHE A 506 30.45 -22.91 -0.06
C PHE A 506 31.26 -23.01 1.24
N GLY A 507 32.45 -22.36 1.27
CA GLY A 507 33.29 -22.35 2.48
C GLY A 507 32.66 -21.50 3.58
N TYR A 508 32.43 -22.09 4.76
CA TYR A 508 31.92 -21.39 5.94
C TYR A 508 32.60 -21.90 7.22
N GLU A 509 32.64 -21.05 8.23
CA GLU A 509 33.04 -21.40 9.59
C GLU A 509 31.77 -21.63 10.43
N LYS A 510 31.73 -22.75 11.15
CA LYS A 510 30.60 -23.08 12.01
C LYS A 510 30.93 -22.78 13.45
N LEU A 511 30.21 -21.83 14.06
CA LEU A 511 30.31 -21.53 15.49
C LEU A 511 29.09 -22.07 16.22
N MET A 512 29.33 -22.72 17.36
CA MET A 512 28.26 -23.23 18.21
C MET A 512 27.77 -22.11 19.14
N ALA A 513 26.46 -21.88 19.15
CA ALA A 513 25.87 -20.80 19.98
C ALA A 513 26.15 -20.97 21.48
N GLU A 514 26.41 -22.19 21.94
CA GLU A 514 26.78 -22.50 23.32
C GLU A 514 28.21 -22.02 23.67
N GLU A 515 29.07 -21.81 22.69
CA GLU A 515 30.45 -21.31 22.88
C GLU A 515 30.50 -19.76 22.95
N LEU A 516 29.37 -19.10 22.65
CA LEU A 516 29.24 -17.64 22.65
C LEU A 516 28.77 -17.05 23.99
N SER A 517 28.86 -17.80 25.08
CA SER A 517 28.35 -17.44 26.40
C SER A 517 29.04 -16.24 27.07
N LEU A 518 29.51 -15.23 26.35
CA LEU A 518 30.05 -13.98 26.92
C LEU A 518 30.09 -12.81 25.92
N ILE A 519 29.01 -12.58 25.16
CA ILE A 519 28.88 -11.25 24.55
C ILE A 519 27.49 -10.72 24.88
N HIS A 520 27.47 -9.81 25.85
CA HIS A 520 26.32 -8.91 26.00
C HIS A 520 26.27 -8.02 24.75
N ILE A 521 25.20 -8.17 23.98
CA ILE A 521 24.72 -7.15 23.06
C ILE A 521 23.55 -6.47 23.72
#